data_2690345713303b9a5a01210fc5fb6568
#
_entry.id   2690345713303b9a5a01210fc5fb6568
#
_cell.length_a   1.000
_cell.length_b   1.000
_cell.length_c   1.000
_cell.angle_alpha   90.00
_cell.angle_beta   90.00
_cell.angle_gamma   90.00
#
_symmetry.space_group_name_H-M   'P 1'
#
loop_
_entity.id
_entity.type
_entity.pdbx_description
1 polymer ?
#
loop_
_entity_poly.entity_id
_entity_poly.type
_entity_poly.pdbx_seq_one_letter_code
_entity_poly.pdbx_strand_id
1 'polypeptide(L)'
;MPYITIRGVDHYYEWISTSDHPPSSNKPVMVFLHGWAGSARYWESTARALANEFDCLLYDLRGFGRSLLPRPLQPEVADIGYELETYAEDLAVLLDTLGINKIYLNAHSTGSSIAVFFLNLYPQRVERAILTCSGIFEYDEKAFKAFYKFGGYVVAFRPRWLASIPFMDRLFMARFLRRSLTGSISKAFLEDFLMADYESAMGTVYTAVSKKAVDVMPQEFAQLTVPTLLVSGQYDKIIPAEMGRQAAALNPQVHHLVIPNTAHFPMLEDPETYLKGVREFLGHPVTSTSSSLS
;
A
#
# COMPACT_ATOMS: atom_id res chain seq x y z
N MET A 1 -10.93 -18.91 -9.38
CA MET A 1 -10.46 -17.54 -9.20
C MET A 1 -10.07 -17.39 -7.74
N PRO A 2 -8.99 -16.69 -7.42
CA PRO A 2 -8.47 -16.67 -6.06
C PRO A 2 -9.22 -15.63 -5.22
N TYR A 3 -10.31 -16.04 -4.62
CA TYR A 3 -11.01 -15.28 -3.59
C TYR A 3 -10.99 -16.07 -2.28
N ILE A 4 -10.90 -15.34 -1.18
CA ILE A 4 -10.93 -15.88 0.16
C ILE A 4 -11.86 -15.02 1.01
N THR A 5 -12.78 -15.65 1.74
CA THR A 5 -13.72 -14.91 2.59
C THR A 5 -13.05 -14.59 3.93
N ILE A 6 -12.95 -13.30 4.25
CA ILE A 6 -12.41 -12.77 5.49
C ILE A 6 -13.47 -11.90 6.12
N ARG A 7 -13.91 -12.24 7.34
CA ARG A 7 -14.89 -11.48 8.11
C ARG A 7 -16.14 -11.11 7.30
N GLY A 8 -16.61 -12.05 6.46
CA GLY A 8 -17.83 -11.89 5.65
C GLY A 8 -17.65 -11.12 4.34
N VAL A 9 -16.42 -10.78 3.95
CA VAL A 9 -16.10 -10.14 2.66
C VAL A 9 -15.19 -11.05 1.84
N ASP A 10 -15.50 -11.21 0.56
CA ASP A 10 -14.65 -11.93 -0.37
C ASP A 10 -13.50 -11.05 -0.82
N HIS A 11 -12.29 -11.40 -0.40
CA HIS A 11 -11.06 -10.70 -0.77
C HIS A 11 -10.42 -11.38 -1.97
N TYR A 12 -10.14 -10.59 -3.00
CA TYR A 12 -9.30 -11.03 -4.11
C TYR A 12 -7.85 -11.09 -3.66
N TYR A 13 -7.17 -12.19 -3.98
CA TYR A 13 -5.73 -12.31 -3.84
C TYR A 13 -5.13 -13.04 -5.02
N GLU A 14 -3.84 -12.86 -5.25
CA GLU A 14 -3.09 -13.59 -6.27
C GLU A 14 -1.65 -13.81 -5.84
N TRP A 15 -1.09 -14.90 -6.34
CA TRP A 15 0.31 -15.21 -6.17
C TRP A 15 1.10 -14.85 -7.43
N ILE A 16 2.22 -14.15 -7.25
CA ILE A 16 3.24 -13.95 -8.28
C ILE A 16 4.50 -14.62 -7.78
N SER A 17 4.83 -15.76 -8.38
CA SER A 17 5.96 -16.61 -8.00
C SER A 17 6.51 -17.34 -9.22
N THR A 18 7.76 -17.77 -9.13
CA THR A 18 8.35 -18.74 -10.06
C THR A 18 8.14 -20.19 -9.62
N SER A 19 7.47 -20.40 -8.48
CA SER A 19 7.09 -21.73 -7.97
C SER A 19 5.71 -22.12 -8.50
N ASP A 20 5.53 -23.41 -8.85
CA ASP A 20 4.27 -23.91 -9.39
C ASP A 20 3.11 -23.89 -8.38
N HIS A 21 3.45 -24.02 -7.09
CA HIS A 21 2.48 -24.07 -5.98
C HIS A 21 2.91 -23.14 -4.82
N PRO A 22 2.68 -21.83 -4.91
CA PRO A 22 2.95 -20.91 -3.80
C PRO A 22 1.87 -21.01 -2.69
N PRO A 23 2.24 -20.82 -1.40
CA PRO A 23 3.60 -20.57 -0.94
C PRO A 23 4.45 -21.85 -0.98
N SER A 24 5.66 -21.71 -1.46
CA SER A 24 6.61 -22.82 -1.50
C SER A 24 7.43 -22.90 -0.21
N SER A 25 7.88 -24.10 0.15
CA SER A 25 8.76 -24.29 1.32
C SER A 25 10.14 -23.63 1.18
N ASN A 26 10.52 -23.25 -0.05
CA ASN A 26 11.88 -22.81 -0.39
C ASN A 26 12.04 -21.31 -0.50
N LYS A 27 10.95 -20.54 -0.48
CA LYS A 27 10.97 -19.08 -0.58
C LYS A 27 10.16 -18.44 0.53
N PRO A 28 10.66 -17.32 1.10
CA PRO A 28 9.87 -16.52 2.01
C PRO A 28 8.70 -15.87 1.26
N VAL A 29 7.61 -15.62 2.00
CA VAL A 29 6.45 -14.91 1.48
C VAL A 29 6.63 -13.41 1.65
N MET A 30 6.37 -12.64 0.58
CA MET A 30 6.24 -11.18 0.65
C MET A 30 4.81 -10.78 0.33
N VAL A 31 4.16 -10.05 1.25
CA VAL A 31 2.80 -9.55 1.09
C VAL A 31 2.83 -8.08 0.67
N PHE A 32 1.92 -7.71 -0.24
CA PHE A 32 1.83 -6.35 -0.78
C PHE A 32 0.51 -5.70 -0.41
N LEU A 33 0.57 -4.54 0.29
CA LEU A 33 -0.59 -3.72 0.63
C LEU A 33 -0.64 -2.48 -0.26
N HIS A 34 -1.77 -2.30 -0.93
CA HIS A 34 -1.97 -1.12 -1.77
C HIS A 34 -2.46 0.09 -0.97
N GLY A 35 -2.40 1.29 -1.58
CA GLY A 35 -2.87 2.53 -1.01
C GLY A 35 -4.38 2.77 -1.21
N TRP A 36 -4.85 3.90 -0.71
CA TRP A 36 -6.24 4.32 -0.78
C TRP A 36 -6.80 4.31 -2.21
N ALA A 37 -7.99 3.76 -2.35
CA ALA A 37 -8.74 3.65 -3.61
C ALA A 37 -7.96 3.00 -4.77
N GLY A 38 -6.90 2.25 -4.47
CA GLY A 38 -6.14 1.44 -5.41
C GLY A 38 -6.54 -0.02 -5.37
N SER A 39 -5.70 -0.86 -5.96
CA SER A 39 -5.75 -2.32 -5.89
C SER A 39 -4.34 -2.91 -5.95
N ALA A 40 -4.23 -4.20 -5.75
CA ALA A 40 -2.98 -4.94 -5.87
C ALA A 40 -2.34 -4.84 -7.27
N ARG A 41 -3.11 -4.48 -8.30
CA ARG A 41 -2.65 -4.42 -9.70
C ARG A 41 -1.38 -3.60 -9.90
N TYR A 42 -1.21 -2.50 -9.21
CA TYR A 42 -0.03 -1.66 -9.40
C TYR A 42 1.24 -2.23 -8.75
N TRP A 43 1.11 -3.25 -7.92
CA TRP A 43 2.23 -3.98 -7.35
C TRP A 43 2.76 -5.10 -8.25
N GLU A 44 2.02 -5.50 -9.30
CA GLU A 44 2.39 -6.64 -10.14
C GLU A 44 3.81 -6.55 -10.71
N SER A 45 4.23 -5.36 -11.19
CA SER A 45 5.58 -5.19 -11.76
C SER A 45 6.68 -5.38 -10.71
N THR A 46 6.48 -4.82 -9.51
CA THR A 46 7.40 -4.99 -8.38
C THR A 46 7.45 -6.45 -7.91
N ALA A 47 6.29 -7.09 -7.78
CA ALA A 47 6.20 -8.49 -7.38
C ALA A 47 6.87 -9.42 -8.40
N ARG A 48 6.65 -9.20 -9.71
CA ARG A 48 7.35 -9.97 -10.77
C ARG A 48 8.87 -9.82 -10.70
N ALA A 49 9.36 -8.60 -10.39
CA ALA A 49 10.79 -8.36 -10.25
C ALA A 49 11.40 -9.05 -9.01
N LEU A 50 10.59 -9.36 -8.00
CA LEU A 50 11.00 -10.04 -6.76
C LEU A 50 10.64 -11.54 -6.73
N ALA A 51 9.95 -12.06 -7.75
CA ALA A 51 9.40 -13.41 -7.77
C ALA A 51 10.46 -14.53 -7.73
N ASN A 52 11.71 -14.24 -8.09
CA ASN A 52 12.82 -15.18 -7.91
C ASN A 52 13.25 -15.33 -6.45
N GLU A 53 13.04 -14.30 -5.64
CA GLU A 53 13.51 -14.19 -4.26
C GLU A 53 12.39 -14.53 -3.27
N PHE A 54 11.13 -14.23 -3.64
CA PHE A 54 9.95 -14.35 -2.79
C PHE A 54 8.78 -15.02 -3.51
N ASP A 55 7.92 -15.67 -2.74
CA ASP A 55 6.55 -15.95 -3.15
C ASP A 55 5.71 -14.71 -2.82
N CYS A 56 5.35 -13.93 -3.83
CA CYS A 56 4.70 -12.64 -3.67
C CYS A 56 3.18 -12.81 -3.59
N LEU A 57 2.57 -12.46 -2.46
CA LEU A 57 1.14 -12.43 -2.24
C LEU A 57 0.61 -11.01 -2.38
N LEU A 58 -0.21 -10.79 -3.39
CA LEU A 58 -0.91 -9.54 -3.62
C LEU A 58 -2.37 -9.73 -3.24
N TYR A 59 -2.98 -8.77 -2.54
CA TYR A 59 -4.41 -8.80 -2.27
C TYR A 59 -5.05 -7.42 -2.26
N ASP A 60 -6.33 -7.36 -2.60
CA ASP A 60 -7.10 -6.14 -2.57
C ASP A 60 -7.71 -5.95 -1.17
N LEU A 61 -7.51 -4.77 -0.57
CA LEU A 61 -8.05 -4.41 0.72
C LEU A 61 -9.59 -4.36 0.68
N ARG A 62 -10.24 -4.63 1.81
CA ARG A 62 -11.69 -4.63 1.96
C ARG A 62 -12.34 -3.34 1.45
N GLY A 63 -13.28 -3.48 0.48
CA GLY A 63 -13.99 -2.39 -0.18
C GLY A 63 -13.21 -1.69 -1.29
N PHE A 64 -12.06 -2.24 -1.70
CA PHE A 64 -11.24 -1.71 -2.78
C PHE A 64 -10.94 -2.78 -3.85
N GLY A 65 -10.58 -2.30 -5.04
CA GLY A 65 -10.24 -3.17 -6.16
C GLY A 65 -11.34 -4.18 -6.45
N ARG A 66 -11.01 -5.46 -6.32
CA ARG A 66 -11.91 -6.60 -6.55
C ARG A 66 -12.55 -7.16 -5.25
N SER A 67 -12.16 -6.60 -4.08
CA SER A 67 -12.65 -7.00 -2.75
C SER A 67 -13.82 -6.11 -2.30
N LEU A 68 -14.86 -6.02 -3.13
CA LEU A 68 -16.01 -5.16 -2.87
C LEU A 68 -16.85 -5.67 -1.70
N LEU A 69 -17.49 -4.74 -0.99
CA LEU A 69 -18.41 -5.07 0.09
C LEU A 69 -19.64 -5.81 -0.45
N PRO A 70 -20.21 -6.79 0.29
CA PRO A 70 -21.42 -7.49 -0.11
C PRO A 70 -22.59 -6.52 -0.23
N ARG A 71 -23.50 -6.79 -1.18
CA ARG A 71 -24.71 -6.00 -1.36
C ARG A 71 -25.94 -6.92 -1.26
N PRO A 72 -26.85 -6.69 -0.31
CA PRO A 72 -26.88 -5.63 0.68
C PRO A 72 -25.72 -5.77 1.72
N LEU A 73 -25.27 -4.64 2.27
CA LEU A 73 -24.24 -4.64 3.32
C LEU A 73 -24.83 -5.32 4.59
N GLN A 74 -24.18 -6.39 5.02
CA GLN A 74 -24.58 -7.12 6.22
C GLN A 74 -24.17 -6.32 7.47
N PRO A 75 -24.98 -6.32 8.56
CA PRO A 75 -24.64 -5.61 9.79
C PRO A 75 -23.27 -6.00 10.35
N GLU A 76 -22.95 -7.29 10.34
CA GLU A 76 -21.68 -7.82 10.85
C GLU A 76 -20.47 -7.28 10.09
N VAL A 77 -20.62 -7.02 8.77
CA VAL A 77 -19.57 -6.41 7.94
C VAL A 77 -19.49 -4.90 8.19
N ALA A 78 -20.63 -4.24 8.37
CA ALA A 78 -20.68 -2.82 8.69
C ALA A 78 -20.03 -2.52 10.05
N ASP A 79 -20.24 -3.37 11.03
CA ASP A 79 -19.72 -3.25 12.41
C ASP A 79 -18.19 -3.41 12.51
N ILE A 80 -17.54 -3.99 11.48
CA ILE A 80 -16.06 -4.05 11.42
C ILE A 80 -15.47 -2.64 11.42
N GLY A 81 -16.14 -1.67 10.82
CA GLY A 81 -15.66 -0.31 10.68
C GLY A 81 -14.52 -0.15 9.65
N TYR A 82 -13.93 1.05 9.64
CA TYR A 82 -12.92 1.44 8.64
C TYR A 82 -11.64 2.00 9.29
N GLU A 83 -11.41 1.68 10.56
CA GLU A 83 -10.18 2.01 11.25
C GLU A 83 -9.00 1.22 10.65
N LEU A 84 -7.80 1.82 10.65
CA LEU A 84 -6.62 1.18 10.05
C LEU A 84 -6.23 -0.12 10.78
N GLU A 85 -6.50 -0.16 12.08
CA GLU A 85 -6.32 -1.34 12.93
C GLU A 85 -7.17 -2.52 12.44
N THR A 86 -8.41 -2.27 12.00
CA THR A 86 -9.29 -3.35 11.51
C THR A 86 -8.81 -3.93 10.17
N TYR A 87 -8.17 -3.14 9.34
CA TYR A 87 -7.51 -3.64 8.13
C TYR A 87 -6.23 -4.44 8.45
N ALA A 88 -5.53 -4.08 9.52
CA ALA A 88 -4.42 -4.90 10.02
C ALA A 88 -4.90 -6.26 10.54
N GLU A 89 -6.05 -6.30 11.21
CA GLU A 89 -6.71 -7.56 11.61
C GLU A 89 -7.16 -8.38 10.40
N ASP A 90 -7.73 -7.74 9.35
CA ASP A 90 -8.08 -8.43 8.11
C ASP A 90 -6.85 -9.14 7.50
N LEU A 91 -5.67 -8.49 7.51
CA LEU A 91 -4.41 -9.11 7.08
C LEU A 91 -4.04 -10.30 7.95
N ALA A 92 -4.18 -10.21 9.28
CA ALA A 92 -3.88 -11.33 10.16
C ALA A 92 -4.77 -12.55 9.84
N VAL A 93 -6.08 -12.32 9.66
CA VAL A 93 -7.03 -13.39 9.30
C VAL A 93 -6.72 -13.97 7.91
N LEU A 94 -6.31 -13.14 6.94
CA LEU A 94 -5.85 -13.62 5.62
C LEU A 94 -4.69 -14.60 5.77
N LEU A 95 -3.65 -14.20 6.52
CA LEU A 95 -2.46 -15.01 6.72
C LEU A 95 -2.78 -16.33 7.44
N ASP A 96 -3.63 -16.29 8.45
CA ASP A 96 -4.05 -17.48 9.20
C ASP A 96 -4.83 -18.45 8.30
N THR A 97 -5.75 -17.94 7.48
CA THR A 97 -6.56 -18.75 6.57
C THR A 97 -5.71 -19.38 5.47
N LEU A 98 -4.64 -18.71 5.03
CA LEU A 98 -3.68 -19.24 4.06
C LEU A 98 -2.58 -20.10 4.70
N GLY A 99 -2.55 -20.25 6.04
CA GLY A 99 -1.53 -21.02 6.75
C GLY A 99 -0.13 -20.38 6.71
N ILE A 100 -0.04 -19.05 6.55
CA ILE A 100 1.21 -18.31 6.45
C ILE A 100 1.60 -17.78 7.82
N ASN A 101 2.70 -18.25 8.38
CA ASN A 101 3.11 -17.88 9.73
C ASN A 101 3.94 -16.59 9.78
N LYS A 102 4.84 -16.38 8.82
CA LYS A 102 5.77 -15.24 8.81
C LYS A 102 5.98 -14.70 7.40
N ILE A 103 6.07 -13.39 7.29
CA ILE A 103 6.12 -12.69 6.00
C ILE A 103 7.20 -11.59 5.98
N TYR A 104 7.53 -11.16 4.79
CA TYR A 104 8.02 -9.81 4.49
C TYR A 104 6.83 -8.96 4.07
N LEU A 105 6.80 -7.69 4.47
CA LEU A 105 5.66 -6.81 4.21
C LEU A 105 6.09 -5.63 3.35
N ASN A 106 5.46 -5.43 2.20
CA ASN A 106 5.67 -4.27 1.34
C ASN A 106 4.35 -3.51 1.19
N ALA A 107 4.33 -2.26 1.57
CA ALA A 107 3.10 -1.48 1.66
C ALA A 107 3.27 -0.08 1.06
N HIS A 108 2.17 0.54 0.62
CA HIS A 108 2.16 1.86 0.02
C HIS A 108 1.07 2.76 0.59
N SER A 109 1.42 4.02 0.92
CA SER A 109 0.47 5.07 1.30
C SER A 109 -0.44 4.63 2.48
N THR A 110 -1.75 4.63 2.34
CA THR A 110 -2.68 4.12 3.37
C THR A 110 -2.37 2.66 3.76
N GLY A 111 -1.97 1.82 2.81
CA GLY A 111 -1.50 0.46 3.12
C GLY A 111 -0.27 0.46 4.03
N SER A 112 0.63 1.45 3.91
CA SER A 112 1.75 1.61 4.84
C SER A 112 1.29 2.00 6.24
N SER A 113 0.27 2.85 6.37
CA SER A 113 -0.30 3.17 7.68
C SER A 113 -0.96 1.94 8.34
N ILE A 114 -1.67 1.12 7.55
CA ILE A 114 -2.20 -0.17 8.00
C ILE A 114 -1.06 -1.09 8.45
N ALA A 115 0.04 -1.14 7.66
CA ALA A 115 1.19 -1.95 7.97
C ALA A 115 1.85 -1.55 9.30
N VAL A 116 1.92 -0.26 9.64
CA VAL A 116 2.46 0.20 10.94
C VAL A 116 1.66 -0.41 12.11
N PHE A 117 0.33 -0.42 12.05
CA PHE A 117 -0.49 -1.08 13.05
C PHE A 117 -0.27 -2.60 13.07
N PHE A 118 -0.18 -3.24 11.89
CA PHE A 118 0.09 -4.67 11.80
C PHE A 118 1.45 -5.04 12.44
N LEU A 119 2.48 -4.24 12.21
CA LEU A 119 3.81 -4.44 12.77
C LEU A 119 3.84 -4.37 14.31
N ASN A 120 3.01 -3.52 14.91
CA ASN A 120 2.91 -3.39 16.35
C ASN A 120 1.99 -4.46 16.98
N LEU A 121 0.88 -4.82 16.32
CA LEU A 121 -0.05 -5.85 16.80
C LEU A 121 0.53 -7.26 16.66
N TYR A 122 1.30 -7.52 15.60
CA TYR A 122 1.79 -8.86 15.23
C TYR A 122 3.28 -8.86 14.86
N PRO A 123 4.20 -8.28 15.67
CA PRO A 123 5.62 -8.12 15.30
C PRO A 123 6.30 -9.46 14.97
N GLN A 124 5.90 -10.55 15.63
CA GLN A 124 6.43 -11.89 15.40
C GLN A 124 6.08 -12.47 14.01
N ARG A 125 5.08 -11.88 13.34
CA ARG A 125 4.61 -12.31 12.01
C ARG A 125 5.40 -11.70 10.86
N VAL A 126 6.29 -10.72 11.14
CA VAL A 126 7.01 -9.98 10.09
C VAL A 126 8.52 -10.05 10.30
N GLU A 127 9.24 -10.40 9.25
CA GLU A 127 10.70 -10.43 9.26
C GLU A 127 11.29 -9.03 9.01
N ARG A 128 10.82 -8.35 7.97
CA ARG A 128 11.17 -6.97 7.60
C ARG A 128 10.00 -6.32 6.89
N ALA A 129 9.91 -4.99 6.97
CA ALA A 129 8.87 -4.22 6.30
C ALA A 129 9.44 -3.12 5.40
N ILE A 130 8.79 -2.88 4.27
CA ILE A 130 9.03 -1.75 3.37
C ILE A 130 7.75 -0.92 3.33
N LEU A 131 7.83 0.33 3.75
CA LEU A 131 6.71 1.27 3.82
C LEU A 131 6.96 2.41 2.84
N THR A 132 6.26 2.41 1.73
CA THR A 132 6.45 3.39 0.65
C THR A 132 5.46 4.54 0.81
N CYS A 133 5.96 5.77 0.76
CA CYS A 133 5.20 7.00 0.90
C CYS A 133 4.34 6.99 2.17
N SER A 134 5.02 6.87 3.31
CA SER A 134 4.45 6.91 4.65
C SER A 134 5.20 7.92 5.53
N GLY A 135 4.59 8.32 6.63
CA GLY A 135 5.18 9.28 7.56
C GLY A 135 4.18 9.78 8.59
N ILE A 136 4.58 10.80 9.33
CA ILE A 136 3.75 11.45 10.35
C ILE A 136 3.29 12.82 9.86
N PHE A 137 2.03 13.16 10.14
CA PHE A 137 1.41 14.42 9.75
C PHE A 137 1.39 15.39 10.92
N GLU A 138 1.58 16.68 10.62
CA GLU A 138 1.27 17.74 11.57
C GLU A 138 -0.22 18.09 11.49
N TYR A 139 -0.85 18.36 12.65
CA TYR A 139 -2.26 18.73 12.69
C TYR A 139 -2.47 20.18 12.27
N ASP A 140 -3.16 20.37 11.16
CA ASP A 140 -3.70 21.67 10.73
C ASP A 140 -5.21 21.55 10.55
N GLU A 141 -5.97 22.12 11.47
CA GLU A 141 -7.44 22.05 11.48
C GLU A 141 -8.07 22.58 10.19
N LYS A 142 -7.52 23.66 9.61
CA LYS A 142 -8.05 24.25 8.37
C LYS A 142 -7.78 23.35 7.17
N ALA A 143 -6.55 22.82 7.08
CA ALA A 143 -6.17 21.88 6.04
C ALA A 143 -6.99 20.59 6.13
N PHE A 144 -7.20 20.05 7.33
CA PHE A 144 -8.02 18.84 7.55
C PHE A 144 -9.48 19.05 7.18
N LYS A 145 -10.11 20.18 7.61
CA LYS A 145 -11.49 20.52 7.21
C LYS A 145 -11.63 20.67 5.69
N ALA A 146 -10.66 21.33 5.05
CA ALA A 146 -10.63 21.45 3.59
C ALA A 146 -10.45 20.10 2.90
N PHE A 147 -9.56 19.25 3.42
CA PHE A 147 -9.32 17.90 2.91
C PHE A 147 -10.58 17.03 3.01
N TYR A 148 -11.27 17.01 4.16
CA TYR A 148 -12.51 16.24 4.33
C TYR A 148 -13.62 16.73 3.40
N LYS A 149 -13.80 18.06 3.30
CA LYS A 149 -14.80 18.63 2.41
C LYS A 149 -14.52 18.26 0.96
N PHE A 150 -13.30 18.46 0.49
CA PHE A 150 -12.91 18.16 -0.88
C PHE A 150 -12.90 16.64 -1.13
N GLY A 151 -12.31 15.85 -0.25
CA GLY A 151 -12.28 14.39 -0.31
C GLY A 151 -13.70 13.81 -0.33
N GLY A 152 -14.60 14.34 0.49
CA GLY A 152 -16.01 13.96 0.48
C GLY A 152 -16.68 14.15 -0.89
N TYR A 153 -16.46 15.30 -1.54
CA TYR A 153 -16.99 15.53 -2.89
C TYR A 153 -16.37 14.60 -3.93
N VAL A 154 -15.04 14.40 -3.86
CA VAL A 154 -14.31 13.51 -4.77
C VAL A 154 -14.80 12.07 -4.64
N VAL A 155 -15.07 11.59 -3.42
CA VAL A 155 -15.58 10.24 -3.19
C VAL A 155 -17.08 10.13 -3.58
N ALA A 156 -17.88 11.16 -3.29
CA ALA A 156 -19.32 11.14 -3.60
C ALA A 156 -19.61 11.21 -5.11
N PHE A 157 -18.77 11.93 -5.87
CA PHE A 157 -18.98 12.10 -7.31
C PHE A 157 -17.92 11.36 -8.13
N ARG A 158 -18.15 10.06 -8.35
CA ARG A 158 -17.27 9.16 -9.11
C ARG A 158 -18.06 8.37 -10.16
N PRO A 159 -18.70 9.03 -11.11
CA PRO A 159 -19.47 8.31 -12.13
C PRO A 159 -18.53 7.50 -13.04
N ARG A 160 -18.87 6.24 -13.29
CA ARG A 160 -18.05 5.31 -14.09
C ARG A 160 -17.70 5.80 -15.48
N TRP A 161 -18.54 6.67 -16.07
CA TRP A 161 -18.27 7.26 -17.39
C TRP A 161 -17.03 8.14 -17.46
N LEU A 162 -16.49 8.59 -16.31
CA LEU A 162 -15.21 9.32 -16.28
C LEU A 162 -14.06 8.51 -16.89
N ALA A 163 -14.10 7.17 -16.78
CA ALA A 163 -13.08 6.30 -17.41
C ALA A 163 -13.14 6.33 -18.95
N SER A 164 -14.25 6.80 -19.54
CA SER A 164 -14.43 6.91 -21.00
C SER A 164 -13.96 8.25 -21.56
N ILE A 165 -13.63 9.22 -20.71
CA ILE A 165 -13.14 10.53 -21.16
C ILE A 165 -11.67 10.39 -21.57
N PRO A 166 -11.30 10.79 -22.79
CA PRO A 166 -9.90 10.77 -23.23
C PRO A 166 -8.99 11.56 -22.26
N PHE A 167 -7.84 10.98 -21.92
CA PHE A 167 -6.82 11.57 -21.05
C PHE A 167 -7.24 11.82 -19.58
N MET A 168 -8.44 11.41 -19.15
CA MET A 168 -8.90 11.57 -17.77
C MET A 168 -7.99 10.80 -16.78
N ASP A 169 -7.51 9.64 -17.17
CA ASP A 169 -6.54 8.84 -16.44
C ASP A 169 -5.24 9.61 -16.16
N ARG A 170 -4.71 10.32 -17.17
CA ARG A 170 -3.50 11.14 -17.03
C ARG A 170 -3.74 12.36 -16.15
N LEU A 171 -4.89 13.02 -16.32
CA LEU A 171 -5.28 14.16 -15.48
C LEU A 171 -5.45 13.75 -14.02
N PHE A 172 -6.10 12.61 -13.78
CA PHE A 172 -6.26 12.03 -12.45
C PHE A 172 -4.91 11.75 -11.79
N MET A 173 -3.99 11.11 -12.51
CA MET A 173 -2.68 10.73 -11.99
C MET A 173 -1.67 11.89 -11.90
N ALA A 174 -1.89 13.01 -12.58
CA ALA A 174 -0.92 14.12 -12.64
C ALA A 174 -0.53 14.71 -11.28
N ARG A 175 -1.44 14.65 -10.28
CA ARG A 175 -1.16 15.10 -8.91
C ARG A 175 -0.20 14.19 -8.16
N PHE A 176 -0.20 12.90 -8.50
CA PHE A 176 0.52 11.85 -7.79
C PHE A 176 1.89 11.54 -8.38
N LEU A 177 2.15 12.01 -9.60
CA LEU A 177 3.32 11.61 -10.37
C LEU A 177 4.26 12.78 -10.66
N ARG A 178 5.56 12.48 -10.67
CA ARG A 178 6.61 13.31 -11.22
C ARG A 178 6.98 12.85 -12.63
N ARG A 179 7.08 11.55 -12.83
CA ARG A 179 7.31 10.90 -14.12
C ARG A 179 6.01 10.27 -14.62
N SER A 180 5.71 10.40 -15.92
CA SER A 180 4.51 9.78 -16.48
C SER A 180 4.64 8.27 -16.51
N LEU A 181 3.54 7.59 -16.13
CA LEU A 181 3.39 6.14 -16.25
C LEU A 181 2.82 5.77 -17.64
N THR A 182 2.88 4.48 -17.97
CA THR A 182 2.21 3.97 -19.18
C THR A 182 0.69 4.18 -19.07
N GLY A 183 0.02 4.38 -20.22
CA GLY A 183 -1.42 4.65 -20.23
C GLY A 183 -2.26 3.52 -19.62
N SER A 184 -1.81 2.26 -19.74
CA SER A 184 -2.50 1.11 -19.12
C SER A 184 -2.50 1.19 -17.59
N ILE A 185 -1.39 1.58 -16.99
CA ILE A 185 -1.28 1.72 -15.52
C ILE A 185 -2.14 2.90 -15.05
N SER A 186 -2.04 4.07 -15.71
CA SER A 186 -2.85 5.24 -15.34
C SER A 186 -4.35 4.96 -15.43
N LYS A 187 -4.76 4.22 -16.48
CA LYS A 187 -6.15 3.80 -16.66
C LYS A 187 -6.59 2.85 -15.53
N ALA A 188 -5.78 1.89 -15.17
CA ALA A 188 -6.07 0.96 -14.06
C ALA A 188 -6.28 1.71 -12.74
N PHE A 189 -5.45 2.72 -12.42
CA PHE A 189 -5.65 3.56 -11.25
C PHE A 189 -6.98 4.32 -11.25
N LEU A 190 -7.35 4.90 -12.39
CA LEU A 190 -8.65 5.57 -12.49
C LEU A 190 -9.81 4.60 -12.32
N GLU A 191 -9.73 3.41 -12.93
CA GLU A 191 -10.74 2.37 -12.79
C GLU A 191 -10.90 1.92 -11.33
N ASP A 192 -9.79 1.66 -10.63
CA ASP A 192 -9.79 1.26 -9.21
C ASP A 192 -10.43 2.34 -8.34
N PHE A 193 -10.07 3.60 -8.55
CA PHE A 193 -10.68 4.72 -7.86
C PHE A 193 -12.20 4.81 -8.08
N LEU A 194 -12.66 4.59 -9.30
CA LEU A 194 -14.09 4.65 -9.64
C LEU A 194 -14.87 3.43 -9.12
N MET A 195 -14.20 2.30 -8.90
CA MET A 195 -14.78 1.04 -8.42
C MET A 195 -14.83 0.94 -6.90
N ALA A 196 -13.97 1.64 -6.18
CA ALA A 196 -13.89 1.56 -4.72
C ALA A 196 -15.27 1.80 -4.06
N ASP A 197 -15.62 0.99 -3.06
CA ASP A 197 -16.86 1.17 -2.32
C ASP A 197 -16.90 2.54 -1.64
N TYR A 198 -18.07 3.16 -1.64
CA TYR A 198 -18.27 4.48 -1.05
C TYR A 198 -17.93 4.48 0.43
N GLU A 199 -18.45 3.50 1.15
CA GLU A 199 -18.30 3.36 2.60
C GLU A 199 -16.82 3.18 2.98
N SER A 200 -16.10 2.31 2.28
CA SER A 200 -14.67 2.07 2.52
C SER A 200 -13.81 3.27 2.15
N ALA A 201 -14.09 3.89 1.00
CA ALA A 201 -13.34 5.06 0.56
C ALA A 201 -13.53 6.26 1.50
N MET A 202 -14.76 6.53 1.97
CA MET A 202 -15.03 7.60 2.93
C MET A 202 -14.49 7.27 4.31
N GLY A 203 -14.76 6.08 4.83
CA GLY A 203 -14.33 5.64 6.15
C GLY A 203 -12.81 5.74 6.31
N THR A 204 -12.06 5.20 5.35
CA THR A 204 -10.58 5.23 5.41
C THR A 204 -9.98 6.64 5.20
N VAL A 205 -10.63 7.54 4.46
CA VAL A 205 -10.22 8.96 4.42
C VAL A 205 -10.34 9.59 5.80
N TYR A 206 -11.45 9.34 6.49
CA TYR A 206 -11.67 9.94 7.82
C TYR A 206 -10.79 9.33 8.90
N THR A 207 -10.36 8.08 8.76
CA THR A 207 -9.50 7.42 9.75
C THR A 207 -8.01 7.67 9.49
N ALA A 208 -7.56 7.56 8.23
CA ALA A 208 -6.15 7.72 7.86
C ALA A 208 -5.64 9.17 7.98
N VAL A 209 -6.52 10.17 7.76
CA VAL A 209 -6.18 11.59 7.86
C VAL A 209 -7.07 12.23 8.94
N SER A 210 -6.78 11.95 10.20
CA SER A 210 -7.58 12.40 11.34
C SER A 210 -6.70 12.95 12.46
N LYS A 211 -7.31 13.70 13.40
CA LYS A 211 -6.59 14.10 14.61
C LYS A 211 -6.10 12.88 15.40
N LYS A 212 -6.90 11.80 15.47
CA LYS A 212 -6.48 10.52 16.07
C LYS A 212 -5.22 10.00 15.40
N ALA A 213 -5.18 9.96 14.05
CA ALA A 213 -4.02 9.48 13.32
C ALA A 213 -2.77 10.34 13.58
N VAL A 214 -2.91 11.67 13.64
CA VAL A 214 -1.80 12.58 13.97
C VAL A 214 -1.28 12.33 15.39
N ASP A 215 -2.14 12.10 16.35
CA ASP A 215 -1.75 11.89 17.74
C ASP A 215 -1.15 10.48 17.96
N VAL A 216 -1.60 9.46 17.22
CA VAL A 216 -1.23 8.05 17.41
C VAL A 216 -0.03 7.64 16.56
N MET A 217 0.03 8.04 15.28
CA MET A 217 1.07 7.55 14.36
C MET A 217 2.52 7.79 14.83
N PRO A 218 2.88 8.93 15.46
CA PRO A 218 4.23 9.09 15.98
C PRO A 218 4.59 8.04 17.04
N GLN A 219 3.64 7.66 17.90
CA GLN A 219 3.83 6.64 18.91
C GLN A 219 3.96 5.25 18.28
N GLU A 220 3.14 4.97 17.27
CA GLU A 220 3.19 3.71 16.53
C GLU A 220 4.54 3.53 15.82
N PHE A 221 5.10 4.57 15.18
CA PHE A 221 6.44 4.51 14.60
C PHE A 221 7.54 4.34 15.66
N ALA A 222 7.42 5.02 16.80
CA ALA A 222 8.40 4.93 17.88
C ALA A 222 8.49 3.53 18.51
N GLN A 223 7.40 2.76 18.48
CA GLN A 223 7.29 1.43 19.09
C GLN A 223 7.70 0.28 18.16
N LEU A 224 7.92 0.53 16.87
CA LEU A 224 8.26 -0.53 15.91
C LEU A 224 9.51 -1.30 16.36
N THR A 225 9.38 -2.62 16.45
CA THR A 225 10.49 -3.53 16.76
C THR A 225 11.00 -4.28 15.53
N VAL A 226 10.20 -4.29 14.46
CA VAL A 226 10.54 -4.93 13.18
C VAL A 226 11.43 -4.00 12.36
N PRO A 227 12.55 -4.47 11.81
CA PRO A 227 13.37 -3.66 10.90
C PRO A 227 12.53 -3.16 9.73
N THR A 228 12.49 -1.84 9.53
CA THR A 228 11.60 -1.19 8.58
C THR A 228 12.35 -0.21 7.68
N LEU A 229 12.08 -0.25 6.38
CA LEU A 229 12.55 0.72 5.39
C LEU A 229 11.38 1.64 4.99
N LEU A 230 11.49 2.92 5.33
CA LEU A 230 10.62 3.95 4.73
C LEU A 230 11.19 4.40 3.40
N VAL A 231 10.39 4.35 2.34
CA VAL A 231 10.75 4.85 1.01
C VAL A 231 9.87 6.04 0.66
N SER A 232 10.47 7.17 0.34
CA SER A 232 9.74 8.39 -0.06
C SER A 232 10.14 8.81 -1.47
N GLY A 233 9.19 9.33 -2.24
CA GLY A 233 9.51 10.06 -3.47
C GLY A 233 9.93 11.50 -3.16
N GLN A 234 11.00 11.97 -3.81
CA GLN A 234 11.56 13.31 -3.55
C GLN A 234 10.55 14.45 -3.74
N TYR A 235 9.64 14.30 -4.69
CA TYR A 235 8.64 15.31 -5.07
C TYR A 235 7.21 14.90 -4.71
N ASP A 236 7.05 13.97 -3.77
CA ASP A 236 5.73 13.57 -3.30
C ASP A 236 5.00 14.78 -2.66
N LYS A 237 3.83 15.10 -3.21
CA LYS A 237 2.97 16.20 -2.74
C LYS A 237 1.83 15.71 -1.83
N ILE A 238 1.67 14.40 -1.72
CA ILE A 238 0.66 13.77 -0.88
C ILE A 238 1.26 13.50 0.50
N ILE A 239 2.41 12.81 0.53
CA ILE A 239 3.19 12.55 1.74
C ILE A 239 4.64 13.00 1.47
N PRO A 240 4.96 14.28 1.70
CA PRO A 240 6.30 14.80 1.50
C PRO A 240 7.38 13.98 2.20
N ALA A 241 8.55 13.81 1.57
CA ALA A 241 9.66 13.02 2.10
C ALA A 241 10.10 13.46 3.52
N GLU A 242 9.83 14.71 3.89
CA GLU A 242 10.10 15.24 5.23
C GLU A 242 9.29 14.50 6.31
N MET A 243 8.03 14.15 6.02
CA MET A 243 7.18 13.38 6.95
C MET A 243 7.74 11.98 7.21
N GLY A 244 8.29 11.34 6.17
CA GLY A 244 9.00 10.06 6.31
C GLY A 244 10.29 10.20 7.11
N ARG A 245 11.05 11.28 6.90
CA ARG A 245 12.27 11.55 7.67
C ARG A 245 11.98 11.75 9.15
N GLN A 246 10.93 12.50 9.47
CA GLN A 246 10.49 12.72 10.85
C GLN A 246 10.06 11.41 11.51
N ALA A 247 9.31 10.56 10.81
CA ALA A 247 8.90 9.25 11.31
C ALA A 247 10.13 8.33 11.58
N ALA A 248 11.08 8.28 10.65
CA ALA A 248 12.29 7.48 10.81
C ALA A 248 13.17 7.98 11.97
N ALA A 249 13.19 9.28 12.25
CA ALA A 249 13.96 9.84 13.36
C ALA A 249 13.44 9.41 14.75
N LEU A 250 12.22 8.90 14.86
CA LEU A 250 11.64 8.43 16.11
C LEU A 250 12.14 7.05 16.54
N ASN A 251 12.74 6.27 15.62
CA ASN A 251 13.06 4.88 15.89
C ASN A 251 14.27 4.39 15.08
N PRO A 252 15.36 3.90 15.71
CA PRO A 252 16.55 3.43 15.01
C PRO A 252 16.32 2.15 14.17
N GLN A 253 15.22 1.44 14.37
CA GLN A 253 14.81 0.31 13.51
C GLN A 253 14.23 0.76 12.16
N VAL A 254 13.93 2.06 12.02
CA VAL A 254 13.30 2.63 10.82
C VAL A 254 14.36 3.38 10.00
N HIS A 255 14.75 2.80 8.87
CA HIS A 255 15.64 3.43 7.89
C HIS A 255 14.84 4.27 6.89
N HIS A 256 15.42 5.35 6.37
CA HIS A 256 14.75 6.20 5.38
C HIS A 256 15.53 6.31 4.08
N LEU A 257 14.86 6.05 2.97
CA LEU A 257 15.37 6.16 1.61
C LEU A 257 14.52 7.13 0.81
N VAL A 258 15.13 8.11 0.17
CA VAL A 258 14.44 9.02 -0.76
C VAL A 258 14.83 8.68 -2.18
N ILE A 259 13.85 8.35 -3.03
CA ILE A 259 14.07 8.07 -4.45
C ILE A 259 14.03 9.40 -5.21
N PRO A 260 15.14 9.79 -5.87
CA PRO A 260 15.23 11.07 -6.55
C PRO A 260 14.31 11.13 -7.77
N ASN A 261 13.82 12.33 -8.08
CA ASN A 261 13.00 12.59 -9.27
C ASN A 261 11.74 11.71 -9.40
N THR A 262 11.16 11.30 -8.27
CA THR A 262 9.87 10.57 -8.18
C THR A 262 8.91 11.29 -7.25
N ALA A 263 7.62 10.94 -7.31
CA ALA A 263 6.59 11.45 -6.43
C ALA A 263 5.91 10.32 -5.63
N HIS A 264 4.58 10.19 -5.67
CA HIS A 264 3.83 9.29 -4.78
C HIS A 264 3.93 7.80 -5.13
N PHE A 265 4.45 7.46 -6.32
CA PHE A 265 4.61 6.05 -6.75
C PHE A 265 6.06 5.75 -7.17
N PRO A 266 7.06 5.91 -6.27
CA PRO A 266 8.46 5.73 -6.63
C PRO A 266 8.75 4.34 -7.19
N MET A 267 8.03 3.29 -6.74
CA MET A 267 8.15 1.92 -7.24
C MET A 267 7.71 1.76 -8.71
N LEU A 268 6.91 2.68 -9.23
CA LEU A 268 6.46 2.71 -10.63
C LEU A 268 7.20 3.76 -11.46
N GLU A 269 7.58 4.88 -10.84
CA GLU A 269 8.24 6.00 -11.51
C GLU A 269 9.74 5.74 -11.73
N ASP A 270 10.38 5.02 -10.81
CA ASP A 270 11.79 4.59 -10.90
C ASP A 270 11.96 3.20 -10.28
N PRO A 271 11.44 2.14 -10.93
CA PRO A 271 11.46 0.79 -10.38
C PRO A 271 12.88 0.26 -10.15
N GLU A 272 13.86 0.68 -10.96
CA GLU A 272 15.25 0.23 -10.82
C GLU A 272 15.87 0.73 -9.50
N THR A 273 15.79 2.04 -9.24
CA THR A 273 16.30 2.64 -7.99
C THR A 273 15.52 2.13 -6.77
N TYR A 274 14.20 1.98 -6.90
CA TYR A 274 13.36 1.43 -5.84
C TYR A 274 13.76 0.00 -5.47
N LEU A 275 13.82 -0.91 -6.46
CA LEU A 275 14.18 -2.31 -6.25
C LEU A 275 15.61 -2.48 -5.73
N LYS A 276 16.55 -1.63 -6.17
CA LYS A 276 17.90 -1.62 -5.63
C LYS A 276 17.89 -1.35 -4.12
N GLY A 277 17.24 -0.28 -3.69
CA GLY A 277 17.16 0.08 -2.26
C GLY A 277 16.44 -0.99 -1.43
N VAL A 278 15.37 -1.58 -1.97
CA VAL A 278 14.64 -2.69 -1.33
C VAL A 278 15.55 -3.92 -1.16
N ARG A 279 16.27 -4.35 -2.20
CA ARG A 279 17.18 -5.50 -2.13
C ARG A 279 18.33 -5.27 -1.17
N GLU A 280 18.94 -4.08 -1.18
CA GLU A 280 20.00 -3.72 -0.24
C GLU A 280 19.51 -3.83 1.22
N PHE A 281 18.32 -3.31 1.50
CA PHE A 281 17.70 -3.41 2.83
C PHE A 281 17.38 -4.85 3.22
N LEU A 282 16.91 -5.67 2.29
CA LEU A 282 16.59 -7.08 2.53
C LEU A 282 17.83 -7.98 2.67
N GLY A 283 19.03 -7.47 2.32
CA GLY A 283 20.27 -8.24 2.34
C GLY A 283 20.47 -9.13 1.11
N HIS A 284 19.76 -8.86 0.02
CA HIS A 284 19.92 -9.50 -1.28
C HIS A 284 20.77 -8.58 -2.18
N PRO A 285 22.07 -8.83 -2.38
CA PRO A 285 22.89 -7.98 -3.22
C PRO A 285 22.41 -8.02 -4.67
N VAL A 286 22.36 -6.86 -5.29
CA VAL A 286 22.12 -6.73 -6.74
C VAL A 286 23.25 -7.43 -7.46
N THR A 287 23.01 -8.60 -8.04
CA THR A 287 23.95 -9.19 -8.99
C THR A 287 24.04 -8.26 -10.18
N SER A 288 25.14 -7.53 -10.29
CA SER A 288 25.45 -6.77 -11.50
C SER A 288 25.54 -7.75 -12.66
N THR A 289 24.51 -7.79 -13.51
CA THR A 289 24.65 -8.37 -14.84
C THR A 289 25.58 -7.45 -15.61
N SER A 290 26.88 -7.72 -15.51
CA SER A 290 27.85 -7.19 -16.47
C SER A 290 27.48 -7.78 -17.82
N SER A 291 26.80 -6.98 -18.65
CA SER A 291 26.72 -7.24 -20.07
C SER A 291 28.13 -7.12 -20.64
N SER A 292 28.85 -8.23 -20.71
CA SER A 292 30.02 -8.36 -21.57
C SER A 292 29.51 -8.32 -22.99
N LEU A 293 29.49 -7.15 -23.58
CA LEU A 293 29.51 -6.98 -25.02
C LEU A 293 30.91 -7.36 -25.48
N SER A 294 31.04 -8.54 -26.02
CA SER A 294 32.14 -8.96 -26.89
C SER A 294 31.66 -9.01 -28.33
#